data_a411886a267aeeea00d0096d1da4583e
#
_entry.id   a411886a267aeeea00d0096d1da4583e
#
_cell.length_a   1.000
_cell.length_b   1.000
_cell.length_c   1.000
_cell.angle_alpha   90.00
_cell.angle_beta   90.00
_cell.angle_gamma   90.00
#
_symmetry.space_group_name_H-M   'P 1'
#
loop_
_entity.id
_entity.type
_entity.pdbx_description
1 polymer ?
#
loop_
_entity_poly.entity_id
_entity_poly.type
_entity_poly.pdbx_seq_one_letter_code
_entity_poly.pdbx_strand_id
1 'polypeptide(L)' 'MPFRPELALTRLQLAELLLEHYPDEKKEALEHLDFSIKEFREMKMQPSLERALRHKDILKA' A
#
# COMPACT_ATOMS: atom_id res chain seq x y z
N MET A 1 -5.40 -5.76 19.84
CA MET A 1 -4.82 -6.42 18.68
C MET A 1 -3.50 -5.77 18.30
N PRO A 2 -2.42 -6.52 18.35
CA PRO A 2 -1.12 -5.91 18.00
C PRO A 2 -1.05 -5.58 16.51
N PHE A 3 -0.38 -4.51 16.20
CA PHE A 3 -0.13 -4.15 14.82
C PHE A 3 0.88 -5.11 14.20
N ARG A 4 0.71 -5.40 12.94
CA ARG A 4 1.54 -6.37 12.24
C ARG A 4 2.19 -5.70 11.02
N PRO A 5 3.38 -5.15 11.21
CA PRO A 5 4.08 -4.47 10.12
C PRO A 5 4.26 -5.35 8.89
N GLU A 6 4.50 -6.65 9.11
CA GLU A 6 4.67 -7.59 8.00
C GLU A 6 3.43 -7.64 7.13
N LEU A 7 2.26 -7.61 7.74
CA LEU A 7 1.01 -7.67 6.99
C LEU A 7 0.85 -6.43 6.12
N ALA A 8 1.12 -5.26 6.69
CA ALA A 8 1.03 -4.01 5.94
C ALA A 8 2.05 -3.98 4.80
N LEU A 9 3.27 -4.44 5.05
CA LEU A 9 4.30 -4.52 4.02
C LEU A 9 3.91 -5.51 2.93
N THR A 10 3.32 -6.64 3.30
CA THR A 10 2.85 -7.62 2.33
C THR A 10 1.78 -7.02 1.43
N ARG A 11 0.85 -6.26 2.01
CA ARG A 11 -0.18 -5.59 1.21
C ARG A 11 0.42 -4.57 0.26
N LEU A 12 1.41 -3.82 0.74
CA LEU A 12 2.10 -2.86 -0.11
C LEU A 12 2.79 -3.57 -1.27
N GLN A 13 3.46 -4.68 -1.00
CA GLN A 13 4.13 -5.46 -2.04
C GLN A 13 3.13 -6.02 -3.04
N LEU A 14 1.97 -6.49 -2.57
CA LEU A 14 0.92 -6.96 -3.46
C LEU A 14 0.44 -5.84 -4.37
N ALA A 15 0.24 -4.65 -3.82
CA ALA A 15 -0.17 -3.51 -4.63
C ALA A 15 0.86 -3.19 -5.70
N GLU A 16 2.14 -3.19 -5.32
CA GLU A 16 3.22 -2.93 -6.26
C GLU A 16 3.26 -3.99 -7.37
N LEU A 17 3.07 -5.24 -6.99
CA LEU A 17 3.06 -6.34 -7.96
C LEU A 17 1.90 -6.21 -8.93
N LEU A 18 0.72 -5.89 -8.43
CA LEU A 18 -0.46 -5.70 -9.27
C LEU A 18 -0.27 -4.54 -10.24
N LEU A 19 0.29 -3.44 -9.78
CA LEU A 19 0.55 -2.29 -10.63
C LEU A 19 1.55 -2.60 -11.73
N GLU A 20 2.54 -3.43 -11.43
CA GLU A 20 3.59 -3.76 -12.37
C GLU A 20 3.16 -4.80 -13.40
N HIS A 21 2.46 -5.85 -12.95
CA HIS A 21 2.13 -6.98 -13.81
C HIS A 21 0.68 -7.03 -14.26
N TYR A 22 -0.21 -6.36 -13.53
CA TYR A 22 -1.64 -6.39 -13.82
C TYR A 22 -2.22 -4.98 -13.77
N PRO A 23 -1.87 -4.13 -14.74
CA PRO A 23 -2.32 -2.73 -14.72
C PRO A 23 -3.84 -2.56 -14.75
N ASP A 24 -4.57 -3.58 -15.19
CA ASP A 24 -6.02 -3.54 -15.21
C ASP A 24 -6.63 -3.71 -13.81
N GLU A 25 -5.81 -4.13 -12.85
CA GLU A 25 -6.27 -4.36 -11.48
C GLU A 25 -5.97 -3.17 -10.56
N LYS A 26 -6.09 -1.97 -11.08
CA LYS A 26 -5.82 -0.75 -10.32
C LYS A 26 -6.68 -0.61 -9.09
N LYS A 27 -7.94 -0.98 -9.22
CA LYS A 27 -8.88 -0.86 -8.11
C LYS A 27 -8.46 -1.74 -6.94
N GLU A 28 -8.06 -2.97 -7.23
CA GLU A 28 -7.60 -3.88 -6.20
C GLU A 28 -6.29 -3.40 -5.58
N ALA A 29 -5.39 -2.89 -6.42
CA ALA A 29 -4.14 -2.32 -5.94
C ALA A 29 -4.39 -1.15 -5.01
N LEU A 30 -5.37 -0.30 -5.35
CA LEU A 30 -5.74 0.82 -4.49
C LEU A 30 -6.25 0.36 -3.14
N GLU A 31 -7.04 -0.70 -3.12
CA GLU A 31 -7.55 -1.25 -1.87
C GLU A 31 -6.41 -1.71 -0.96
N HIS A 32 -5.43 -2.40 -1.54
CA HIS A 32 -4.26 -2.83 -0.78
C HIS A 32 -3.45 -1.64 -0.29
N LEU A 33 -3.30 -0.62 -1.13
CA LEU A 33 -2.57 0.60 -0.74
C LEU A 33 -3.28 1.33 0.40
N ASP A 34 -4.59 1.46 0.32
CA ASP A 34 -5.37 2.13 1.36
C ASP A 34 -5.22 1.40 2.70
N PHE A 35 -5.26 0.08 2.66
CA PHE A 35 -5.05 -0.72 3.86
C PHE A 35 -3.66 -0.47 4.43
N SER A 36 -2.65 -0.52 3.58
CA SER A 36 -1.27 -0.31 4.01
C SER A 36 -1.06 1.08 4.58
N ILE A 37 -1.61 2.10 3.93
CA ILE A 37 -1.50 3.47 4.39
C ILE A 37 -2.10 3.63 5.79
N LYS A 38 -3.27 3.06 5.99
CA LYS A 38 -3.93 3.11 7.28
C LYS A 38 -3.07 2.48 8.37
N GLU A 39 -2.55 1.28 8.09
CA GLU A 39 -1.73 0.57 9.07
C GLU A 39 -0.42 1.28 9.34
N PHE A 40 0.25 1.75 8.31
CA PHE A 40 1.51 2.48 8.49
C PHE A 40 1.32 3.77 9.27
N ARG A 41 0.20 4.43 9.05
CA ARG A 41 -0.11 5.68 9.77
C ARG A 41 -0.32 5.39 11.25
N GLU A 42 -1.05 4.34 11.57
CA GLU A 42 -1.31 3.97 12.96
C GLU A 42 -0.02 3.51 13.66
N MET A 43 0.85 2.84 12.93
CA MET A 43 2.13 2.36 13.47
C MET A 43 3.23 3.42 13.41
N LYS A 44 2.94 4.57 12.81
CA LYS A 44 3.91 5.67 12.65
C LYS A 44 5.16 5.25 11.87
N MET A 45 4.95 4.40 10.88
CA MET A 45 6.03 3.94 10.00
C MET A 45 6.16 4.88 8.81
N GLN A 46 6.81 6.02 9.05
CA GLN A 46 6.90 7.08 8.04
C GLN A 46 7.51 6.67 6.71
N PRO A 47 8.67 6.00 6.67
CA PRO A 47 9.24 5.64 5.37
C PRO A 47 8.32 4.76 4.53
N SER A 48 7.68 3.79 5.15
CA SER A 48 6.75 2.91 4.45
C SER A 48 5.47 3.65 4.05
N LEU A 49 5.00 4.53 4.92
CA LEU A 49 3.82 5.35 4.63
C LEU A 49 4.06 6.23 3.40
N GLU A 50 5.20 6.88 3.34
CA GLU A 50 5.55 7.73 2.19
C GLU A 50 5.62 6.93 0.90
N ARG A 51 6.16 5.72 0.96
CA ARG A 51 6.22 4.84 -0.21
C ARG A 51 4.82 4.50 -0.71
N ALA A 52 3.92 4.14 0.21
CA ALA A 52 2.56 3.79 -0.14
C ALA A 52 1.81 5.00 -0.70
N LEU A 53 1.99 6.16 -0.11
CA LEU A 53 1.36 7.39 -0.58
C LEU A 53 1.83 7.77 -1.98
N ARG A 54 3.10 7.54 -2.27
CA ARG A 54 3.65 7.81 -3.60
C ARG A 54 2.97 6.94 -4.65
N HIS A 55 2.78 5.66 -4.37
CA HIS A 55 2.09 4.78 -5.30
C HIS A 55 0.65 5.20 -5.51
N LYS A 56 -0.02 5.59 -4.44
CA LYS A 56 -1.40 6.04 -4.53
C LYS A 56 -1.51 7.31 -5.39
N ASP A 57 -0.55 8.20 -5.24
CA ASP A 57 -0.51 9.44 -6.01
C ASP A 57 -0.35 9.16 -7.50
N ILE A 58 0.53 8.23 -7.83
CA ILE A 58 0.73 7.81 -9.22
C ILE A 58 -0.56 7.24 -9.80
N LEU A 59 -1.30 6.47 -9.03
CA LEU A 59 -2.55 5.88 -9.48
C LEU A 59 -3.63 6.91 -9.72
N LYS A 60 -3.63 7.98 -8.95
CA LYS A 60 -4.59 9.06 -9.14
C LYS A 60 -4.30 9.89 -10.39
N ALA A 61 -3.05 9.96 -10.73
CA ALA A 61 -2.64 10.70 -11.91
C ALA A 61 -2.91 9.87 -13.17
#